data_e6589ff851c9df86462f3d2b3bb399fc
#
_entry.id   e6589ff851c9df86462f3d2b3bb399fc
#
_cell.length_a   1.000
_cell.length_b   1.000
_cell.length_c   1.000
_cell.angle_alpha   90.00
_cell.angle_beta   90.00
_cell.angle_gamma   90.00
#
_symmetry.space_group_name_H-M   'P 1'
#
loop_
_entity.id
_entity.type
_entity.pdbx_description
1 polymer ?
#
loop_
_entity_poly.entity_id
_entity_poly.type
_entity_poly.pdbx_seq_one_letter_code
_entity_poly.pdbx_strand_id
1 'polypeptide(L)'
;LHYPLRRQRQMCIRDSILQKTSKLTDEEYAIMKTHVENSTKMIRYLPDMDYVIPAVVGHHERYDGTGYPRGLAGQNIPYMARILTIADCFDAMTAKRPYKQALSVEYAVNELEKNSGTQFDPVLVKKFVELIHEGKISIA
;
A
#
# COMPACT_ATOMS: atom_id res chain seq x y z
N LEU A 1 -22.24 18.30 22.27
CA LEU A 1 -20.88 18.67 21.76
C LEU A 1 -19.93 17.47 21.58
N HIS A 2 -20.43 16.23 21.41
CA HIS A 2 -19.58 15.05 21.25
C HIS A 2 -19.80 14.26 19.94
N TYR A 3 -20.61 14.76 19.03
CA TYR A 3 -20.98 14.05 17.78
C TYR A 3 -19.89 14.01 16.69
N PRO A 4 -19.03 15.03 16.47
CA PRO A 4 -18.03 15.00 15.40
C PRO A 4 -16.87 14.01 15.69
N LEU A 5 -16.44 13.91 16.93
CA LEU A 5 -15.31 13.06 17.31
C LEU A 5 -15.60 11.56 17.22
N ARG A 6 -16.87 11.15 17.40
CA ARG A 6 -17.28 9.74 17.28
C ARG A 6 -17.28 9.26 15.82
N ARG A 7 -17.61 10.13 14.86
CA ARG A 7 -17.54 9.82 13.41
C ARG A 7 -16.11 9.74 12.90
N GLN A 8 -15.21 10.60 13.37
CA GLN A 8 -13.79 10.52 13.02
C GLN A 8 -13.14 9.22 13.54
N ARG A 9 -13.51 8.74 14.73
CA ARG A 9 -13.02 7.46 15.26
C ARG A 9 -13.52 6.23 14.51
N GLN A 10 -14.61 6.33 13.77
CA GLN A 10 -15.13 5.23 12.93
C GLN A 10 -14.50 5.18 11.53
N MET A 11 -13.88 6.27 11.06
CA MET A 11 -13.24 6.33 9.73
C MET A 11 -11.74 5.97 9.76
N CYS A 12 -11.09 5.99 10.92
CA CYS A 12 -9.70 5.61 11.06
C CYS A 12 -9.58 4.18 11.59
N ILE A 13 -8.67 3.41 11.01
CA ILE A 13 -8.23 2.15 11.60
C ILE A 13 -7.74 2.46 13.00
N ARG A 14 -8.14 1.66 13.99
CA ARG A 14 -7.73 1.86 15.39
C ARG A 14 -6.21 1.85 15.48
N ASP A 15 -5.64 2.82 16.17
CA ASP A 15 -4.18 2.89 16.41
C ASP A 15 -3.62 1.57 16.95
N SER A 16 -4.39 0.86 17.76
CA SER A 16 -4.01 -0.45 18.29
C SER A 16 -3.78 -1.53 17.23
N ILE A 17 -4.44 -1.44 16.07
CA ILE A 17 -4.22 -2.35 14.93
C ILE A 17 -2.99 -1.93 14.14
N LEU A 18 -2.82 -0.63 13.90
CA LEU A 18 -1.67 -0.08 13.16
C LEU A 18 -0.33 -0.25 13.91
N GLN A 19 -0.38 -0.21 15.24
CA GLN A 19 0.81 -0.31 16.11
C GLN A 19 1.12 -1.74 16.53
N LYS A 20 0.31 -2.72 16.13
CA LYS A 20 0.48 -4.11 16.55
C LYS A 20 1.76 -4.69 15.96
N THR A 21 2.62 -5.21 16.82
CA THR A 21 3.89 -5.86 16.44
C THR A 21 3.76 -7.36 16.14
N SER A 22 2.63 -7.97 16.54
CA SER A 22 2.30 -9.37 16.22
C SER A 22 1.39 -9.47 15.00
N LYS A 23 1.20 -10.68 14.47
CA LYS A 23 0.25 -10.91 13.36
C LYS A 23 -1.15 -10.45 13.75
N LEU A 24 -1.86 -9.85 12.80
CA LEU A 24 -3.25 -9.47 12.96
C LEU A 24 -4.13 -10.72 13.04
N THR A 25 -5.19 -10.68 13.84
CA THR A 25 -6.27 -11.68 13.77
C THR A 25 -7.08 -11.50 12.50
N ASP A 26 -7.93 -12.46 12.15
CA ASP A 26 -8.77 -12.37 10.95
C ASP A 26 -9.73 -11.18 11.03
N GLU A 27 -10.27 -10.88 12.23
CA GLU A 27 -11.13 -9.72 12.47
C GLU A 27 -10.35 -8.40 12.33
N GLU A 28 -9.15 -8.32 12.89
CA GLU A 28 -8.28 -7.14 12.76
C GLU A 28 -7.85 -6.94 11.31
N TYR A 29 -7.59 -8.03 10.59
CA TYR A 29 -7.25 -7.98 9.16
C TYR A 29 -8.45 -7.53 8.31
N ALA A 30 -9.67 -7.98 8.64
CA ALA A 30 -10.88 -7.49 8.01
C ALA A 30 -11.06 -5.98 8.21
N ILE A 31 -10.81 -5.48 9.43
CA ILE A 31 -10.83 -4.05 9.75
C ILE A 31 -9.75 -3.32 8.95
N MET A 32 -8.54 -3.89 8.85
CA MET A 32 -7.45 -3.30 8.07
C MET A 32 -7.87 -3.11 6.61
N LYS A 33 -8.54 -4.08 5.99
CA LYS A 33 -9.00 -3.97 4.59
C LYS A 33 -9.99 -2.84 4.35
N THR A 34 -10.72 -2.37 5.38
CA THR A 34 -11.70 -1.28 5.21
C THR A 34 -11.07 0.06 4.86
N HIS A 35 -9.74 0.24 5.05
CA HIS A 35 -9.09 1.50 4.69
C HIS A 35 -9.17 1.79 3.19
N VAL A 36 -9.17 0.77 2.34
CA VAL A 36 -9.32 0.92 0.89
C VAL A 36 -10.66 1.56 0.53
N GLU A 37 -11.76 1.05 1.14
CA GLU A 37 -13.09 1.63 0.94
C GLU A 37 -13.18 3.05 1.49
N ASN A 38 -12.61 3.29 2.67
CA ASN A 38 -12.62 4.60 3.32
C ASN A 38 -11.82 5.63 2.50
N SER A 39 -10.66 5.25 1.99
CA SER A 39 -9.85 6.09 1.08
C SER A 39 -10.63 6.43 -0.19
N THR A 40 -11.29 5.45 -0.79
CA THR A 40 -12.12 5.66 -1.98
C THR A 40 -13.28 6.63 -1.70
N LYS A 41 -13.94 6.48 -0.56
CA LYS A 41 -15.01 7.42 -0.16
C LYS A 41 -14.48 8.84 0.00
N MET A 42 -13.30 9.02 0.59
CA MET A 42 -12.69 10.34 0.73
C MET A 42 -12.33 10.97 -0.61
N ILE A 43 -11.72 10.19 -1.52
CA ILE A 43 -11.33 10.67 -2.85
C ILE A 43 -12.54 11.15 -3.65
N ARG A 44 -13.69 10.49 -3.55
CA ARG A 44 -14.92 10.90 -4.24
C ARG A 44 -15.48 12.28 -3.81
N TYR A 45 -15.03 12.81 -2.67
CA TYR A 45 -15.36 14.19 -2.27
C TYR A 45 -14.42 15.23 -2.87
N LEU A 46 -13.34 14.81 -3.54
CA LEU A 46 -12.37 15.69 -4.17
C LEU A 46 -12.77 15.86 -5.66
N PRO A 47 -12.98 17.08 -6.15
CA PRO A 47 -13.31 17.28 -7.55
C PRO A 47 -12.17 16.77 -8.46
N ASP A 48 -12.54 16.15 -9.56
CA ASP A 48 -11.64 15.70 -10.63
C ASP A 48 -10.58 14.66 -10.22
N MET A 49 -10.79 13.93 -9.10
CA MET A 49 -9.85 12.92 -8.58
C MET A 49 -10.30 11.47 -8.80
N ASP A 50 -11.39 11.23 -9.51
CA ASP A 50 -11.92 9.86 -9.73
C ASP A 50 -10.94 8.95 -10.48
N TYR A 51 -10.06 9.51 -11.30
CA TYR A 51 -9.06 8.76 -12.06
C TYR A 51 -8.02 8.02 -11.18
N VAL A 52 -7.81 8.44 -9.94
CA VAL A 52 -6.89 7.76 -9.01
C VAL A 52 -7.56 6.58 -8.28
N ILE A 53 -8.89 6.49 -8.28
CA ILE A 53 -9.64 5.45 -7.56
C ILE A 53 -9.19 4.03 -7.95
N PRO A 54 -9.01 3.67 -9.23
CA PRO A 54 -8.55 2.34 -9.60
C PRO A 54 -7.17 1.99 -9.01
N ALA A 55 -6.27 2.97 -8.90
CA ALA A 55 -4.97 2.78 -8.28
C ALA A 55 -5.11 2.51 -6.77
N VAL A 56 -5.90 3.35 -6.08
CA VAL A 56 -6.13 3.23 -4.64
C VAL A 56 -6.89 1.95 -4.28
N VAL A 57 -7.86 1.52 -5.09
CA VAL A 57 -8.57 0.26 -4.85
C VAL A 57 -7.66 -0.94 -5.05
N GLY A 58 -6.77 -0.89 -6.05
CA GLY A 58 -5.98 -2.04 -6.47
C GLY A 58 -4.57 -2.14 -5.86
N HIS A 59 -4.12 -1.21 -5.01
CA HIS A 59 -2.74 -1.23 -4.53
C HIS A 59 -2.42 -2.36 -3.53
N HIS A 60 -3.42 -3.06 -3.04
CA HIS A 60 -3.25 -4.29 -2.24
C HIS A 60 -3.54 -5.57 -3.03
N GLU A 61 -3.80 -5.46 -4.33
CA GLU A 61 -3.79 -6.64 -5.20
C GLU A 61 -2.35 -7.15 -5.34
N ARG A 62 -2.22 -8.47 -5.48
CA ARG A 62 -0.93 -9.12 -5.67
C ARG A 62 -0.85 -9.66 -7.10
N TYR A 63 0.32 -9.62 -7.70
CA TYR A 63 0.52 -10.06 -9.07
C TYR A 63 0.12 -11.53 -9.28
N ASP A 64 0.25 -12.36 -8.24
CA ASP A 64 -0.16 -13.77 -8.20
C ASP A 64 -1.69 -13.97 -8.00
N GLY A 65 -2.48 -12.91 -7.80
CA GLY A 65 -3.93 -12.96 -7.60
C GLY A 65 -4.38 -13.31 -6.17
N THR A 66 -3.45 -13.41 -5.22
CA THR A 66 -3.78 -13.70 -3.80
C THR A 66 -4.05 -12.45 -2.97
N GLY A 67 -4.11 -11.27 -3.62
CA GLY A 67 -4.36 -9.98 -2.97
C GLY A 67 -5.83 -9.70 -2.72
N TYR A 68 -6.13 -8.46 -2.40
CA TYR A 68 -7.49 -7.96 -2.15
C TYR A 68 -7.66 -6.54 -2.72
N PRO A 69 -8.88 -6.04 -2.94
CA PRO A 69 -10.18 -6.60 -2.56
C PRO A 69 -10.80 -7.55 -3.59
N ARG A 70 -10.28 -7.63 -4.82
CA ARG A 70 -10.90 -8.32 -5.94
C ARG A 70 -10.18 -9.61 -6.33
N GLY A 71 -8.95 -9.85 -5.85
CA GLY A 71 -8.13 -10.99 -6.24
C GLY A 71 -7.70 -10.94 -7.72
N LEU A 72 -7.44 -9.73 -8.24
CA LEU A 72 -6.97 -9.55 -9.60
C LEU A 72 -5.53 -10.05 -9.73
N ALA A 73 -5.20 -10.69 -10.86
CA ALA A 73 -3.88 -11.23 -11.14
C ALA A 73 -3.22 -10.58 -12.36
N GLY A 74 -1.91 -10.47 -12.33
CA GLY A 74 -1.09 -10.03 -13.45
C GLY A 74 -1.50 -8.69 -14.01
N GLN A 75 -1.70 -8.62 -15.31
CA GLN A 75 -2.06 -7.39 -16.02
C GLN A 75 -3.53 -6.97 -15.85
N ASN A 76 -4.37 -7.80 -15.24
CA ASN A 76 -5.74 -7.41 -14.88
C ASN A 76 -5.75 -6.40 -13.72
N ILE A 77 -4.66 -6.30 -12.97
CA ILE A 77 -4.47 -5.24 -11.96
C ILE A 77 -4.23 -3.92 -12.71
N PRO A 78 -4.95 -2.83 -12.38
CA PRO A 78 -4.73 -1.53 -12.99
C PRO A 78 -3.25 -1.12 -12.94
N TYR A 79 -2.72 -0.60 -14.06
CA TYR A 79 -1.29 -0.28 -14.18
C TYR A 79 -0.79 0.62 -13.05
N MET A 80 -1.53 1.69 -12.73
CA MET A 80 -1.19 2.60 -11.64
C MET A 80 -1.23 1.93 -10.27
N ALA A 81 -2.11 0.94 -10.06
CA ALA A 81 -2.14 0.16 -8.83
C ALA A 81 -0.87 -0.67 -8.65
N ARG A 82 -0.36 -1.32 -9.73
CA ARG A 82 0.89 -2.09 -9.70
C ARG A 82 2.10 -1.21 -9.36
N ILE A 83 2.14 0.03 -9.89
CA ILE A 83 3.18 1.02 -9.54
C ILE A 83 3.05 1.43 -8.07
N LEU A 84 1.84 1.78 -7.63
CA LEU A 84 1.59 2.24 -6.26
C LEU A 84 1.94 1.17 -5.23
N THR A 85 1.66 -0.10 -5.51
CA THR A 85 2.02 -1.23 -4.64
C THR A 85 3.54 -1.29 -4.38
N ILE A 86 4.36 -1.11 -5.41
CA ILE A 86 5.83 -1.11 -5.27
C ILE A 86 6.29 0.10 -4.46
N ALA A 87 5.79 1.28 -4.79
CA ALA A 87 6.15 2.52 -4.12
C ALA A 87 5.76 2.51 -2.63
N ASP A 88 4.54 2.06 -2.31
CA ASP A 88 4.05 1.96 -0.93
C ASP A 88 4.87 0.95 -0.11
N CYS A 89 5.18 -0.22 -0.67
CA CYS A 89 6.02 -1.21 -0.01
C CYS A 89 7.44 -0.70 0.22
N PHE A 90 8.03 -0.01 -0.76
CA PHE A 90 9.35 0.59 -0.63
C PHE A 90 9.37 1.67 0.45
N ASP A 91 8.42 2.60 0.44
CA ASP A 91 8.27 3.63 1.47
C ASP A 91 8.05 3.01 2.86
N ALA A 92 7.18 2.01 2.96
CA ALA A 92 6.94 1.31 4.22
C ALA A 92 8.18 0.64 4.81
N MET A 93 9.17 0.26 3.98
CA MET A 93 10.44 -0.31 4.42
C MET A 93 11.46 0.76 4.76
N THR A 94 11.57 1.82 3.96
CA THR A 94 12.66 2.81 4.03
C THR A 94 12.32 4.06 4.85
N ALA A 95 11.03 4.38 5.04
CA ALA A 95 10.63 5.53 5.84
C ALA A 95 10.79 5.28 7.34
N LYS A 96 11.35 6.27 8.03
CA LYS A 96 11.44 6.28 9.49
C LYS A 96 10.05 6.54 10.08
N ARG A 97 9.56 5.61 10.91
CA ARG A 97 8.27 5.74 11.60
C ARG A 97 8.48 5.72 13.11
N PRO A 98 7.58 6.35 13.92
CA PRO A 98 7.74 6.43 15.39
C PRO A 98 7.97 5.08 16.06
N TYR A 99 7.46 4.00 15.47
CA TYR A 99 7.47 2.64 16.04
C TYR A 99 8.30 1.64 15.23
N LYS A 100 9.01 2.09 14.17
CA LYS A 100 9.81 1.21 13.30
C LYS A 100 11.03 1.96 12.78
N GLN A 101 12.21 1.37 12.97
CA GLN A 101 13.40 1.90 12.32
C GLN A 101 13.33 1.67 10.80
N ALA A 102 13.84 2.64 10.04
CA ALA A 102 13.99 2.52 8.60
C ALA A 102 14.96 1.36 8.28
N LEU A 103 14.59 0.55 7.31
CA LEU A 103 15.47 -0.47 6.75
C LEU A 103 16.34 0.17 5.66
N SER A 104 17.48 -0.45 5.34
CA SER A 104 18.34 0.05 4.27
C SER A 104 17.67 -0.08 2.89
N VAL A 105 18.07 0.79 1.97
CA VAL A 105 17.63 0.74 0.56
C VAL A 105 17.95 -0.61 -0.06
N GLU A 106 19.15 -1.13 0.21
CA GLU A 106 19.57 -2.45 -0.29
C GLU A 106 18.65 -3.57 0.19
N TYR A 107 18.24 -3.53 1.47
CA TYR A 107 17.27 -4.49 1.98
C TYR A 107 15.92 -4.37 1.25
N ALA A 108 15.43 -3.15 1.06
CA ALA A 108 14.17 -2.91 0.38
C ALA A 108 14.21 -3.36 -1.09
N VAL A 109 15.31 -3.09 -1.80
CA VAL A 109 15.52 -3.57 -3.18
C VAL A 109 15.50 -5.10 -3.23
N ASN A 110 16.24 -5.78 -2.35
CA ASN A 110 16.27 -7.23 -2.28
C ASN A 110 14.90 -7.84 -2.02
N GLU A 111 14.08 -7.23 -1.15
CA GLU A 111 12.71 -7.70 -0.89
C GLU A 111 11.79 -7.49 -2.09
N LEU A 112 11.92 -6.38 -2.82
CA LEU A 112 11.16 -6.17 -4.05
C LEU A 112 11.52 -7.21 -5.12
N GLU A 113 12.80 -7.48 -5.33
CA GLU A 113 13.28 -8.46 -6.31
C GLU A 113 12.85 -9.89 -5.93
N LYS A 114 12.98 -10.27 -4.67
CA LYS A 114 12.56 -11.57 -4.15
C LYS A 114 11.07 -11.85 -4.36
N ASN A 115 10.24 -10.82 -4.24
CA ASN A 115 8.79 -10.94 -4.40
C ASN A 115 8.31 -10.53 -5.82
N SER A 116 9.24 -10.37 -6.76
CA SER A 116 8.95 -10.12 -8.17
C SER A 116 8.25 -11.34 -8.80
N GLY A 117 7.17 -11.09 -9.53
CA GLY A 117 6.33 -12.13 -10.13
C GLY A 117 5.30 -12.78 -9.18
N THR A 118 5.39 -12.52 -7.87
CA THR A 118 4.41 -12.98 -6.87
C THR A 118 3.60 -11.82 -6.31
N GLN A 119 4.20 -10.97 -5.54
CA GLN A 119 3.56 -9.77 -5.02
C GLN A 119 3.56 -8.64 -6.04
N PHE A 120 4.65 -8.46 -6.76
CA PHE A 120 4.91 -7.32 -7.63
C PHE A 120 5.01 -7.72 -9.10
N ASP A 121 4.67 -6.78 -9.98
CA ASP A 121 4.90 -6.90 -11.42
C ASP A 121 6.42 -6.92 -11.70
N PRO A 122 6.95 -7.98 -12.33
CA PRO A 122 8.39 -8.14 -12.54
C PRO A 122 9.00 -7.07 -13.45
N VAL A 123 8.25 -6.57 -14.42
CA VAL A 123 8.73 -5.53 -15.32
C VAL A 123 8.86 -4.20 -14.57
N LEU A 124 7.89 -3.89 -13.73
CA LEU A 124 7.89 -2.67 -12.93
C LEU A 124 8.93 -2.72 -11.82
N VAL A 125 9.15 -3.86 -11.16
CA VAL A 125 10.22 -4.02 -10.17
C VAL A 125 11.58 -3.73 -10.81
N LYS A 126 11.88 -4.36 -11.95
CA LYS A 126 13.13 -4.13 -12.66
C LYS A 126 13.34 -2.65 -12.95
N LYS A 127 12.31 -1.98 -13.49
CA LYS A 127 12.39 -0.55 -13.80
C LYS A 127 12.55 0.34 -12.57
N PHE A 128 11.87 0.00 -11.48
CA PHE A 128 11.97 0.74 -10.21
C PHE A 128 13.37 0.63 -9.61
N VAL A 129 13.97 -0.56 -9.61
CA VAL A 129 15.34 -0.80 -9.13
C VAL A 129 16.37 -0.06 -9.99
N GLU A 130 16.21 -0.06 -11.32
CA GLU A 130 17.06 0.76 -12.23
C GLU A 130 17.03 2.24 -11.83
N LEU A 131 15.83 2.81 -11.57
CA LEU A 131 15.67 4.21 -11.17
C LEU A 131 16.31 4.53 -9.81
N ILE A 132 16.30 3.58 -8.87
CA ILE A 132 17.02 3.72 -7.60
C ILE A 132 18.53 3.79 -7.84
N HIS A 133 19.08 2.86 -8.63
CA HIS A 133 20.52 2.83 -8.93
C HIS A 133 20.99 4.06 -9.71
N GLU A 134 20.13 4.64 -10.55
CA GLU A 134 20.39 5.89 -11.24
C GLU A 134 20.26 7.14 -10.35
N GLY A 135 19.91 6.98 -9.09
CA GLY A 135 19.72 8.09 -8.15
C GLY A 135 18.52 8.99 -8.47
N LYS A 136 17.56 8.49 -9.28
CA LYS A 136 16.35 9.23 -9.65
C LYS A 136 15.23 9.13 -8.62
N ILE A 137 15.34 8.19 -7.69
CA ILE A 137 14.46 8.05 -6.54
C ILE A 137 15.27 8.41 -5.31
N SER A 138 14.92 9.52 -4.66
CA SER A 138 15.51 9.94 -3.39
C SER A 138 14.62 9.50 -2.24
N ILE A 139 15.24 9.06 -1.15
CA ILE A 139 14.55 8.77 0.11
C ILE A 139 14.61 10.04 0.95
N ALA A 140 13.45 10.52 1.38
CA ALA A 140 13.34 11.68 2.24
C ALA A 140 13.67 11.34 3.70
#